data_aa572bef6c0003d4c37e752383589fd5
#
_entry.id   aa572bef6c0003d4c37e752383589fd5
#
_cell.length_a   1.000
_cell.length_b   1.000
_cell.length_c   1.000
_cell.angle_alpha   90.00
_cell.angle_beta   90.00
_cell.angle_gamma   90.00
#
_symmetry.space_group_name_H-M   'P 1'
#
loop_
_entity.id
_entity.type
_entity.pdbx_description
1 polymer ?
#
loop_
_entity_poly.entity_id
_entity_poly.type
_entity_poly.pdbx_seq_one_letter_code
_entity_poly.pdbx_strand_id
1 'polypeptide(L)'
;LDISSATIASTVVTVLAILFFQRAKTGRSDLRWVALAAALTIGAFVNSQLTGGLRVFYPKGNEVAYSDQTIEYWTIHGQILLSPAEERVGPFYWGAGAGAPVIEGMKLQGLVIDGEAGTAVTQWDGNKDELDWPRFDVTSLPYHLRKEGNVAVIGVGGGRDILTALWAKSKHITGIEINGAILDILQDRRRDFVSLDQQPEVQFVHDEARSFLTRTDEIYDVIQMSLIDTWAAT
;
A
#
# COMPACT_ATOMS: atom_id res chain seq x y z
N LEU A 1 -14.54 5.03 2.33
CA LEU A 1 -15.56 4.08 1.86
C LEU A 1 -14.89 3.09 0.92
N ASP A 2 -15.13 1.80 1.14
CA ASP A 2 -14.79 0.76 0.18
C ASP A 2 -15.64 0.91 -1.11
N ILE A 3 -15.24 0.23 -2.19
CA ILE A 3 -15.89 0.38 -3.49
C ILE A 3 -17.37 -0.06 -3.46
N SER A 4 -17.71 -1.07 -2.66
CA SER A 4 -19.08 -1.56 -2.52
C SER A 4 -19.97 -0.52 -1.85
N SER A 5 -19.49 0.07 -0.74
CA SER A 5 -20.17 1.16 -0.05
C SER A 5 -20.28 2.42 -0.91
N ALA A 6 -19.22 2.75 -1.67
CA ALA A 6 -19.26 3.87 -2.61
C ALA A 6 -20.26 3.65 -3.75
N THR A 7 -20.38 2.43 -4.25
CA THR A 7 -21.39 2.04 -5.26
C THR A 7 -22.80 2.18 -4.72
N ILE A 8 -23.06 1.69 -3.50
CA ILE A 8 -24.35 1.88 -2.84
C ILE A 8 -24.64 3.37 -2.64
N ALA A 9 -23.67 4.14 -2.16
CA ALA A 9 -23.82 5.58 -1.94
C ALA A 9 -24.09 6.34 -3.25
N SER A 10 -23.49 5.95 -4.37
CA SER A 10 -23.72 6.58 -5.68
C SER A 10 -25.16 6.37 -6.18
N THR A 11 -25.79 5.25 -5.83
CA THR A 11 -27.20 5.02 -6.17
C THR A 11 -28.15 5.98 -5.45
N VAL A 12 -27.75 6.50 -4.27
CA VAL A 12 -28.51 7.53 -3.54
C VAL A 12 -28.65 8.78 -4.40
N VAL A 13 -27.60 9.19 -5.09
CA VAL A 13 -27.61 10.37 -5.98
C VAL A 13 -28.67 10.19 -7.07
N THR A 14 -28.75 8.98 -7.67
CA THR A 14 -29.75 8.65 -8.67
C THR A 14 -31.17 8.73 -8.10
N VAL A 15 -31.40 8.19 -6.90
CA VAL A 15 -32.69 8.26 -6.22
C VAL A 15 -33.08 9.72 -5.89
N LEU A 16 -32.13 10.53 -5.45
CA LEU A 16 -32.35 11.95 -5.19
C LEU A 16 -32.69 12.72 -6.47
N ALA A 17 -32.04 12.40 -7.59
CA ALA A 17 -32.39 12.97 -8.89
C ALA A 17 -33.83 12.60 -9.30
N ILE A 18 -34.24 11.34 -9.13
CA ILE A 18 -35.62 10.90 -9.38
C ILE A 18 -36.61 11.72 -8.53
N LEU A 19 -36.33 11.88 -7.24
CA LEU A 19 -37.17 12.69 -6.33
C LEU A 19 -37.27 14.13 -6.80
N PHE A 20 -36.16 14.75 -7.22
CA PHE A 20 -36.13 16.11 -7.71
C PHE A 20 -37.02 16.29 -8.96
N PHE A 21 -36.84 15.44 -9.96
CA PHE A 21 -37.63 15.50 -11.21
C PHE A 21 -39.11 15.17 -10.97
N GLN A 22 -39.41 14.20 -10.09
CA GLN A 22 -40.78 13.87 -9.74
C GLN A 22 -41.48 15.07 -9.07
N ARG A 23 -40.79 15.72 -8.10
CA ARG A 23 -41.31 16.91 -7.42
C ARG A 23 -41.53 18.07 -8.39
N ALA A 24 -40.62 18.29 -9.31
CA ALA A 24 -40.74 19.32 -10.35
C ALA A 24 -41.94 19.09 -11.26
N LYS A 25 -42.25 17.82 -11.58
CA LYS A 25 -43.36 17.44 -12.45
C LYS A 25 -44.73 17.40 -11.77
N THR A 26 -44.78 16.92 -10.53
CA THR A 26 -46.05 16.60 -9.84
C THR A 26 -46.34 17.48 -8.63
N GLY A 27 -45.36 18.30 -8.22
CA GLY A 27 -45.42 19.10 -6.97
C GLY A 27 -45.34 18.27 -5.67
N ARG A 28 -45.19 16.94 -5.78
CA ARG A 28 -45.17 16.03 -4.63
C ARG A 28 -43.92 15.14 -4.68
N SER A 29 -43.38 14.80 -3.52
CA SER A 29 -42.33 13.79 -3.36
C SER A 29 -42.99 12.48 -2.92
N ASP A 30 -42.65 11.37 -3.61
CA ASP A 30 -43.08 10.05 -3.17
C ASP A 30 -42.21 9.58 -2.01
N LEU A 31 -42.86 9.30 -0.88
CA LEU A 31 -42.19 8.89 0.35
C LEU A 31 -41.39 7.59 0.18
N ARG A 32 -41.76 6.75 -0.79
CA ARG A 32 -41.05 5.49 -1.09
C ARG A 32 -39.63 5.73 -1.53
N TRP A 33 -39.39 6.74 -2.39
CA TRP A 33 -38.06 7.10 -2.86
C TRP A 33 -37.22 7.71 -1.75
N VAL A 34 -37.85 8.51 -0.85
CA VAL A 34 -37.17 9.05 0.34
C VAL A 34 -36.71 7.92 1.25
N ALA A 35 -37.60 6.95 1.51
CA ALA A 35 -37.30 5.77 2.32
C ALA A 35 -36.18 4.93 1.68
N LEU A 36 -36.20 4.74 0.36
CA LEU A 36 -35.15 4.01 -0.37
C LEU A 36 -33.81 4.74 -0.26
N ALA A 37 -33.76 6.05 -0.47
CA ALA A 37 -32.52 6.82 -0.32
C ALA A 37 -31.94 6.69 1.10
N ALA A 38 -32.80 6.80 2.12
CA ALA A 38 -32.37 6.63 3.51
C ALA A 38 -31.85 5.21 3.78
N ALA A 39 -32.55 4.17 3.29
CA ALA A 39 -32.12 2.78 3.46
C ALA A 39 -30.78 2.49 2.78
N LEU A 40 -30.56 3.00 1.56
CA LEU A 40 -29.28 2.86 0.85
C LEU A 40 -28.16 3.60 1.57
N THR A 41 -28.41 4.79 2.08
CA THR A 41 -27.40 5.56 2.85
C THR A 41 -27.00 4.83 4.12
N ILE A 42 -27.97 4.33 4.88
CA ILE A 42 -27.73 3.54 6.09
C ILE A 42 -27.00 2.25 5.72
N GLY A 43 -27.42 1.57 4.65
CA GLY A 43 -26.79 0.34 4.17
C GLY A 43 -25.32 0.54 3.77
N ALA A 44 -25.00 1.62 3.06
CA ALA A 44 -23.63 1.97 2.73
C ALA A 44 -22.78 2.24 3.98
N PHE A 45 -23.32 3.00 4.93
CA PHE A 45 -22.64 3.30 6.19
C PHE A 45 -22.42 2.03 7.01
N VAL A 46 -23.44 1.19 7.19
CA VAL A 46 -23.30 -0.07 7.93
C VAL A 46 -22.28 -0.98 7.25
N ASN A 47 -22.34 -1.15 5.91
CA ASN A 47 -21.38 -1.96 5.17
C ASN A 47 -19.93 -1.48 5.37
N SER A 48 -19.71 -0.17 5.40
CA SER A 48 -18.36 0.39 5.61
C SER A 48 -17.78 0.13 7.01
N GLN A 49 -18.63 -0.22 7.99
CA GLN A 49 -18.20 -0.54 9.35
C GLN A 49 -18.02 -2.06 9.59
N LEU A 50 -18.49 -2.89 8.67
CA LEU A 50 -18.44 -4.35 8.83
C LEU A 50 -17.18 -4.91 8.19
N THR A 51 -16.38 -5.66 8.94
CA THR A 51 -15.24 -6.43 8.41
C THR A 51 -15.68 -7.54 7.45
N GLY A 52 -16.86 -8.13 7.66
CA GLY A 52 -17.49 -9.14 6.80
C GLY A 52 -18.56 -8.60 5.85
N GLY A 53 -18.57 -7.30 5.54
CA GLY A 53 -19.52 -6.68 4.62
C GLY A 53 -19.31 -7.08 3.15
N LEU A 54 -20.00 -6.37 2.26
CA LEU A 54 -19.78 -6.54 0.82
C LEU A 54 -18.36 -6.12 0.48
N ARG A 55 -17.58 -7.02 -0.09
CA ARG A 55 -16.17 -6.85 -0.48
C ARG A 55 -15.94 -7.34 -1.90
N VAL A 56 -14.84 -6.90 -2.50
CA VAL A 56 -14.39 -7.40 -3.79
C VAL A 56 -13.53 -8.64 -3.54
N PHE A 57 -14.09 -9.82 -3.75
CA PHE A 57 -13.38 -11.10 -3.51
C PHE A 57 -12.48 -11.53 -4.66
N TYR A 58 -12.72 -11.03 -5.87
CA TYR A 58 -11.99 -11.42 -7.08
C TYR A 58 -11.53 -10.18 -7.87
N PRO A 59 -10.68 -9.31 -7.30
CA PRO A 59 -10.14 -8.22 -8.09
C PRO A 59 -9.25 -8.78 -9.21
N LYS A 60 -9.53 -8.38 -10.45
CA LYS A 60 -8.82 -8.87 -11.64
C LYS A 60 -8.71 -10.40 -11.76
N GLY A 61 -9.68 -11.14 -11.19
CA GLY A 61 -9.70 -12.60 -11.24
C GLY A 61 -8.86 -13.31 -10.15
N ASN A 62 -8.14 -12.58 -9.33
CA ASN A 62 -7.40 -13.14 -8.21
C ASN A 62 -8.28 -13.21 -6.96
N GLU A 63 -8.33 -14.36 -6.31
CA GLU A 63 -9.10 -14.53 -5.08
C GLU A 63 -8.42 -13.86 -3.90
N VAL A 64 -9.19 -13.05 -3.16
CA VAL A 64 -8.75 -12.42 -1.91
C VAL A 64 -9.36 -13.15 -0.73
N ALA A 65 -8.52 -13.77 0.09
CA ALA A 65 -8.92 -14.37 1.35
C ALA A 65 -8.93 -13.29 2.45
N TYR A 66 -10.09 -12.72 2.73
CA TYR A 66 -10.26 -11.79 3.84
C TYR A 66 -10.27 -12.52 5.18
N SER A 67 -9.58 -11.96 6.15
CA SER A 67 -9.59 -12.38 7.55
C SER A 67 -9.65 -11.15 8.46
N ASP A 68 -9.84 -11.35 9.77
CA ASP A 68 -9.82 -10.27 10.76
C ASP A 68 -8.44 -9.57 10.86
N GLN A 69 -7.39 -10.20 10.33
CA GLN A 69 -6.04 -9.65 10.29
C GLN A 69 -5.71 -8.96 8.97
N THR A 70 -6.59 -9.03 7.96
CA THR A 70 -6.42 -8.33 6.69
C THR A 70 -6.65 -6.84 6.89
N ILE A 71 -5.70 -6.03 6.43
CA ILE A 71 -5.84 -4.57 6.42
C ILE A 71 -6.20 -4.14 5.00
N GLU A 72 -7.28 -3.38 4.86
CA GLU A 72 -7.76 -2.86 3.59
C GLU A 72 -7.84 -1.34 3.64
N TYR A 73 -7.28 -0.69 2.62
CA TYR A 73 -7.46 0.73 2.36
C TYR A 73 -8.00 0.96 0.96
N TRP A 74 -8.90 1.93 0.84
CA TRP A 74 -9.34 2.48 -0.43
C TRP A 74 -8.85 3.92 -0.55
N THR A 75 -8.01 4.17 -1.54
CA THR A 75 -7.40 5.46 -1.81
C THR A 75 -7.71 5.92 -3.23
N ILE A 76 -7.31 7.14 -3.58
CA ILE A 76 -7.39 7.62 -4.97
C ILE A 76 -6.43 6.86 -5.91
N HIS A 77 -5.48 6.11 -5.36
CA HIS A 77 -4.49 5.32 -6.09
C HIS A 77 -4.87 3.85 -6.20
N GLY A 78 -6.05 3.47 -5.68
CA GLY A 78 -6.58 2.11 -5.73
C GLY A 78 -6.79 1.48 -4.36
N GLN A 79 -7.16 0.20 -4.39
CA GLN A 79 -7.30 -0.65 -3.21
C GLN A 79 -5.91 -1.12 -2.76
N ILE A 80 -5.62 -0.99 -1.48
CA ILE A 80 -4.45 -1.60 -0.84
C ILE A 80 -4.94 -2.73 0.06
N LEU A 81 -4.39 -3.91 -0.13
CA LEU A 81 -4.60 -5.06 0.74
C LEU A 81 -3.29 -5.49 1.36
N LEU A 82 -3.26 -5.61 2.67
CA LEU A 82 -2.17 -6.23 3.41
C LEU A 82 -2.68 -7.54 4.02
N SER A 83 -2.10 -8.67 3.60
CA SER A 83 -2.45 -9.99 4.10
C SER A 83 -1.96 -10.22 5.53
N PRO A 84 -2.50 -11.22 6.25
CA PRO A 84 -1.91 -11.70 7.49
C PRO A 84 -0.43 -12.07 7.31
N ALA A 85 0.33 -12.02 8.42
CA ALA A 85 1.72 -12.46 8.39
C ALA A 85 1.79 -13.98 8.24
N GLU A 86 2.60 -14.43 7.30
CA GLU A 86 2.88 -15.85 7.06
C GLU A 86 4.37 -16.10 7.23
N GLU A 87 4.68 -17.24 7.85
CA GLU A 87 6.06 -17.74 7.94
C GLU A 87 6.46 -18.38 6.61
N ARG A 88 7.58 -17.94 6.06
CA ARG A 88 8.09 -18.41 4.78
C ARG A 88 9.58 -18.78 4.88
N VAL A 89 10.01 -19.55 3.91
CA VAL A 89 11.42 -19.85 3.71
C VAL A 89 12.02 -18.78 2.82
N GLY A 90 12.75 -17.87 3.44
CA GLY A 90 13.47 -16.79 2.80
C GLY A 90 12.68 -15.51 2.55
N PRO A 91 13.40 -14.41 2.31
CA PRO A 91 12.81 -13.13 1.98
C PRO A 91 12.25 -13.14 0.56
N PHE A 92 11.41 -12.16 0.27
CA PHE A 92 10.98 -11.90 -1.09
C PHE A 92 12.10 -11.21 -1.88
N TYR A 93 12.49 -11.81 -3.00
CA TYR A 93 13.43 -11.21 -3.95
C TYR A 93 12.76 -10.94 -5.28
N TRP A 94 13.14 -9.86 -5.95
CA TRP A 94 12.82 -9.65 -7.37
C TRP A 94 13.68 -10.51 -8.29
N GLY A 95 14.93 -10.73 -7.89
CA GLY A 95 15.83 -11.59 -8.60
C GLY A 95 16.98 -12.04 -7.69
N ALA A 96 16.82 -13.23 -7.08
CA ALA A 96 17.81 -13.78 -6.18
C ALA A 96 19.06 -14.23 -6.94
N GLY A 97 20.24 -13.83 -6.47
CA GLY A 97 21.51 -14.39 -6.91
C GLY A 97 21.68 -15.85 -6.47
N ALA A 98 22.53 -16.60 -7.18
CA ALA A 98 22.78 -18.02 -6.88
C ALA A 98 23.29 -18.30 -5.45
N GLY A 99 23.84 -17.30 -4.76
CA GLY A 99 24.32 -17.41 -3.38
C GLY A 99 23.33 -16.87 -2.35
N ALA A 100 22.07 -16.61 -2.74
CA ALA A 100 21.07 -16.10 -1.80
C ALA A 100 20.84 -17.10 -0.66
N PRO A 101 20.84 -16.63 0.61
CA PRO A 101 20.68 -17.52 1.74
C PRO A 101 19.25 -18.05 1.82
N VAL A 102 19.13 -19.28 2.32
CA VAL A 102 17.86 -19.82 2.80
C VAL A 102 17.70 -19.38 4.24
N ILE A 103 16.70 -18.57 4.52
CA ILE A 103 16.39 -18.09 5.89
C ILE A 103 15.06 -18.71 6.31
N GLU A 104 15.08 -19.54 7.33
CA GLU A 104 13.87 -20.16 7.88
C GLU A 104 13.19 -19.21 8.88
N GLY A 105 11.87 -19.34 8.99
CA GLY A 105 11.10 -18.62 10.00
C GLY A 105 10.89 -17.12 9.71
N MET A 106 11.20 -16.64 8.52
CA MET A 106 10.98 -15.25 8.14
C MET A 106 9.47 -15.00 7.96
N LYS A 107 8.95 -13.98 8.61
CA LYS A 107 7.55 -13.59 8.45
C LYS A 107 7.39 -12.48 7.42
N LEU A 108 6.49 -12.72 6.49
CA LEU A 108 6.14 -11.79 5.42
C LEU A 108 4.63 -11.51 5.43
N GLN A 109 4.26 -10.31 5.04
CA GLN A 109 2.89 -9.94 4.70
C GLN A 109 2.84 -9.53 3.22
N GLY A 110 1.95 -10.13 2.44
CA GLY A 110 1.70 -9.69 1.08
C GLY A 110 1.01 -8.32 1.10
N LEU A 111 1.55 -7.35 0.39
CA LEU A 111 0.94 -6.05 0.15
C LEU A 111 0.60 -5.97 -1.33
N VAL A 112 -0.68 -5.81 -1.65
CA VAL A 112 -1.18 -5.85 -3.02
C VAL A 112 -2.00 -4.60 -3.31
N ILE A 113 -1.76 -4.00 -4.47
CA ILE A 113 -2.51 -2.86 -5.00
C ILE A 113 -3.42 -3.36 -6.12
N ASP A 114 -4.72 -3.07 -6.04
CA ASP A 114 -5.74 -3.43 -7.03
C ASP A 114 -5.72 -4.92 -7.46
N GLY A 115 -5.42 -5.79 -6.50
CA GLY A 115 -5.46 -7.23 -6.69
C GLY A 115 -4.32 -7.85 -7.50
N GLU A 116 -3.36 -7.07 -7.98
CA GLU A 116 -2.31 -7.60 -8.87
C GLU A 116 -0.91 -7.06 -8.58
N ALA A 117 -0.72 -5.74 -8.51
CA ALA A 117 0.59 -5.17 -8.21
C ALA A 117 0.99 -5.49 -6.78
N GLY A 118 1.92 -6.43 -6.60
CA GLY A 118 2.24 -6.99 -5.30
C GLY A 118 3.69 -6.79 -4.87
N THR A 119 3.88 -6.63 -3.57
CA THR A 119 5.17 -6.65 -2.90
C THR A 119 5.03 -7.36 -1.55
N ALA A 120 6.10 -7.46 -0.79
CA ALA A 120 6.08 -8.04 0.54
C ALA A 120 6.59 -7.05 1.59
N VAL A 121 5.87 -6.99 2.70
CA VAL A 121 6.33 -6.36 3.94
C VAL A 121 7.05 -7.43 4.75
N THR A 122 8.35 -7.26 4.92
CA THR A 122 9.20 -8.24 5.60
C THR A 122 9.36 -7.88 7.08
N GLN A 123 9.18 -8.86 7.97
CA GLN A 123 9.47 -8.66 9.39
C GLN A 123 10.95 -8.37 9.59
N TRP A 124 11.25 -7.28 10.30
CA TRP A 124 12.59 -6.90 10.71
C TRP A 124 12.52 -6.12 12.02
N ASP A 125 13.35 -6.49 12.96
CA ASP A 125 13.36 -5.94 14.32
C ASP A 125 14.25 -4.68 14.49
N GLY A 126 14.86 -4.20 13.40
CA GLY A 126 15.78 -3.06 13.42
C GLY A 126 17.25 -3.43 13.61
N ASN A 127 17.56 -4.72 13.76
CA ASN A 127 18.95 -5.18 13.91
C ASN A 127 19.67 -5.17 12.54
N LYS A 128 20.53 -4.18 12.33
CA LYS A 128 21.30 -4.01 11.10
C LYS A 128 22.37 -5.09 10.89
N ASP A 129 22.87 -5.69 11.97
CA ASP A 129 23.91 -6.72 11.89
C ASP A 129 23.39 -8.02 11.25
N GLU A 130 22.07 -8.26 11.33
CA GLU A 130 21.40 -9.39 10.72
C GLU A 130 20.84 -9.09 9.31
N LEU A 131 20.96 -7.85 8.85
CA LEU A 131 20.42 -7.39 7.58
C LEU A 131 21.41 -7.66 6.42
N ASP A 132 21.71 -8.91 6.11
CA ASP A 132 22.63 -9.25 5.01
C ASP A 132 21.92 -9.76 3.75
N TRP A 133 20.71 -10.26 3.89
CA TRP A 133 19.98 -10.86 2.77
C TRP A 133 19.66 -9.90 1.59
N PRO A 134 19.44 -8.57 1.78
CA PRO A 134 19.11 -7.69 0.65
C PRO A 134 20.19 -7.63 -0.44
N ARG A 135 21.44 -7.87 -0.07
CA ARG A 135 22.57 -7.85 -1.04
C ARG A 135 22.48 -8.87 -2.16
N PHE A 136 21.68 -9.91 -1.98
CA PHE A 136 21.52 -10.99 -2.95
C PHE A 136 20.40 -10.71 -3.97
N ASP A 137 19.65 -9.63 -3.80
CA ASP A 137 18.66 -9.21 -4.78
C ASP A 137 19.30 -8.38 -5.89
N VAL A 138 18.82 -8.56 -7.11
CA VAL A 138 19.29 -7.78 -8.28
C VAL A 138 19.17 -6.28 -8.08
N THR A 139 18.18 -5.85 -7.31
CA THR A 139 17.95 -4.42 -7.00
C THR A 139 19.00 -3.83 -6.07
N SER A 140 19.86 -4.66 -5.46
CA SER A 140 20.99 -4.19 -4.64
C SER A 140 22.21 -3.73 -5.46
N LEU A 141 22.22 -3.99 -6.78
CA LEU A 141 23.37 -3.70 -7.63
C LEU A 141 23.94 -2.28 -7.53
N PRO A 142 23.15 -1.21 -7.48
CA PRO A 142 23.66 0.16 -7.32
C PRO A 142 24.50 0.33 -6.04
N TYR A 143 24.11 -0.33 -4.97
CA TYR A 143 24.76 -0.23 -3.66
C TYR A 143 26.10 -0.95 -3.58
N HIS A 144 26.37 -1.92 -4.46
CA HIS A 144 27.70 -2.50 -4.59
C HIS A 144 28.70 -1.51 -5.21
N LEU A 145 28.19 -0.52 -5.95
CA LEU A 145 29.01 0.53 -6.58
C LEU A 145 29.09 1.80 -5.72
N ARG A 146 28.02 2.10 -4.94
CA ARG A 146 27.87 3.31 -4.12
C ARG A 146 27.34 2.94 -2.74
N LYS A 147 28.24 2.59 -1.82
CA LYS A 147 27.94 2.39 -0.40
C LYS A 147 28.00 3.70 0.35
N GLU A 148 27.31 3.75 1.50
CA GLU A 148 27.36 4.87 2.45
C GLU A 148 26.94 6.24 1.86
N GLY A 149 26.23 6.23 0.76
CA GLY A 149 25.71 7.43 0.08
C GLY A 149 24.38 7.92 0.63
N ASN A 150 23.92 9.05 0.08
CA ASN A 150 22.53 9.51 0.22
C ASN A 150 21.66 8.83 -0.83
N VAL A 151 20.51 8.35 -0.43
CA VAL A 151 19.63 7.53 -1.27
C VAL A 151 18.23 8.09 -1.33
N ALA A 152 17.67 8.23 -2.53
CA ALA A 152 16.24 8.39 -2.75
C ALA A 152 15.65 7.07 -3.23
N VAL A 153 14.61 6.58 -2.55
CA VAL A 153 13.82 5.41 -2.95
C VAL A 153 12.46 5.91 -3.42
N ILE A 154 12.16 5.71 -4.70
CA ILE A 154 10.89 6.07 -5.32
C ILE A 154 9.97 4.84 -5.31
N GLY A 155 8.79 4.99 -4.69
CA GLY A 155 7.87 3.87 -4.48
C GLY A 155 8.35 2.96 -3.36
N VAL A 156 8.06 3.32 -2.11
CA VAL A 156 8.50 2.59 -0.92
C VAL A 156 7.94 1.17 -0.87
N GLY A 157 6.65 1.01 -1.24
CA GLY A 157 5.97 -0.28 -1.23
C GLY A 157 6.10 -0.99 0.13
N GLY A 158 6.54 -2.25 0.14
CA GLY A 158 6.78 -3.03 1.36
C GLY A 158 8.06 -2.68 2.13
N GLY A 159 8.82 -1.66 1.70
CA GLY A 159 10.02 -1.18 2.38
C GLY A 159 11.30 -1.94 2.03
N ARG A 160 11.29 -2.88 1.08
CA ARG A 160 12.44 -3.70 0.76
C ARG A 160 13.65 -2.89 0.28
N ASP A 161 13.44 -1.89 -0.56
CA ASP A 161 14.53 -1.05 -1.07
C ASP A 161 15.11 -0.15 0.03
N ILE A 162 14.32 0.22 1.03
CA ILE A 162 14.79 0.88 2.25
C ILE A 162 15.72 -0.07 3.03
N LEU A 163 15.32 -1.34 3.20
CA LEU A 163 16.18 -2.36 3.84
C LEU A 163 17.50 -2.55 3.08
N THR A 164 17.45 -2.52 1.74
CA THR A 164 18.67 -2.62 0.90
C THR A 164 19.59 -1.42 1.11
N ALA A 165 19.03 -0.21 1.20
CA ALA A 165 19.81 0.99 1.48
C ALA A 165 20.41 0.97 2.91
N LEU A 166 19.69 0.45 3.90
CA LEU A 166 20.19 0.25 5.27
C LEU A 166 21.32 -0.78 5.32
N TRP A 167 21.18 -1.91 4.61
CA TRP A 167 22.27 -2.88 4.45
C TRP A 167 23.53 -2.23 3.87
N ALA A 168 23.36 -1.35 2.89
CA ALA A 168 24.48 -0.63 2.26
C ALA A 168 25.10 0.45 3.16
N LYS A 169 24.60 0.63 4.38
CA LYS A 169 25.01 1.66 5.36
C LYS A 169 24.86 3.08 4.81
N SER A 170 23.79 3.31 4.06
CA SER A 170 23.48 4.64 3.53
C SER A 170 23.30 5.65 4.66
N LYS A 171 23.84 6.86 4.49
CA LYS A 171 23.85 7.91 5.52
C LYS A 171 22.49 8.57 5.68
N HIS A 172 21.79 8.73 4.59
CA HIS A 172 20.45 9.30 4.53
C HIS A 172 19.63 8.57 3.48
N ILE A 173 18.41 8.18 3.83
CA ILE A 173 17.50 7.41 2.98
C ILE A 173 16.16 8.12 2.96
N THR A 174 15.81 8.71 1.83
CA THR A 174 14.52 9.35 1.61
C THR A 174 13.60 8.41 0.85
N GLY A 175 12.63 7.84 1.53
CA GLY A 175 11.59 7.01 0.93
C GLY A 175 10.41 7.85 0.47
N ILE A 176 10.23 8.00 -0.84
CA ILE A 176 9.17 8.81 -1.45
C ILE A 176 8.04 7.90 -1.89
N GLU A 177 6.85 8.12 -1.35
CA GLU A 177 5.67 7.28 -1.63
C GLU A 177 4.46 8.17 -1.90
N ILE A 178 3.80 7.92 -3.03
CA ILE A 178 2.62 8.68 -3.44
C ILE A 178 1.36 8.23 -2.69
N ASN A 179 1.31 6.97 -2.27
CA ASN A 179 0.15 6.41 -1.58
C ASN A 179 0.34 6.47 -0.06
N GLY A 180 -0.29 7.45 0.58
CA GLY A 180 -0.20 7.63 2.03
C GLY A 180 -0.65 6.42 2.86
N ALA A 181 -1.51 5.54 2.32
CA ALA A 181 -1.90 4.31 3.03
C ALA A 181 -0.74 3.32 3.19
N ILE A 182 0.20 3.29 2.24
CA ILE A 182 1.42 2.47 2.34
C ILE A 182 2.29 3.00 3.48
N LEU A 183 2.47 4.32 3.57
CA LEU A 183 3.21 4.92 4.66
C LEU A 183 2.53 4.69 6.02
N ASP A 184 1.19 4.80 6.10
CA ASP A 184 0.42 4.49 7.31
C ASP A 184 0.65 3.03 7.76
N ILE A 185 0.71 2.09 6.81
CA ILE A 185 1.03 0.69 7.11
C ILE A 185 2.42 0.59 7.75
N LEU A 186 3.43 1.20 7.18
CA LEU A 186 4.81 1.04 7.63
C LEU A 186 5.13 1.82 8.91
N GLN A 187 4.56 3.03 9.06
CA GLN A 187 4.89 3.96 10.15
C GLN A 187 3.95 3.83 11.37
N ASP A 188 2.77 3.22 11.22
CA ASP A 188 1.79 3.04 12.29
C ASP A 188 1.37 1.59 12.44
N ARG A 189 0.61 1.05 11.48
CA ARG A 189 -0.03 -0.28 11.60
C ARG A 189 0.95 -1.44 11.74
N ARG A 190 2.12 -1.35 11.14
CA ARG A 190 3.16 -2.38 11.15
C ARG A 190 4.53 -1.85 11.58
N ARG A 191 4.51 -0.74 12.29
CA ARG A 191 5.70 -0.06 12.78
C ARG A 191 6.68 -0.99 13.47
N ASP A 192 6.20 -1.76 14.44
CA ASP A 192 7.02 -2.71 15.19
C ASP A 192 7.33 -4.00 14.41
N PHE A 193 6.60 -4.25 13.32
CA PHE A 193 6.86 -5.39 12.45
C PHE A 193 8.03 -5.12 11.50
N VAL A 194 8.19 -3.88 11.03
CA VAL A 194 9.18 -3.51 10.02
C VAL A 194 10.31 -2.63 10.56
N SER A 195 10.12 -1.92 11.66
CA SER A 195 11.08 -1.04 12.34
C SER A 195 11.82 -0.02 11.44
N LEU A 196 11.27 0.30 10.27
CA LEU A 196 11.95 1.14 9.26
C LEU A 196 11.99 2.61 9.66
N ASP A 197 10.88 3.18 10.15
CA ASP A 197 10.77 4.57 10.59
C ASP A 197 11.50 4.84 11.90
N GLN A 198 11.91 3.77 12.60
CA GLN A 198 12.69 3.84 13.83
C GLN A 198 14.19 4.02 13.54
N GLN A 199 14.60 3.92 12.27
CA GLN A 199 15.99 4.10 11.89
C GLN A 199 16.29 5.58 11.67
N PRO A 200 17.31 6.16 12.33
CA PRO A 200 17.60 7.58 12.23
C PRO A 200 18.02 8.03 10.82
N GLU A 201 18.47 7.11 9.99
CA GLU A 201 18.85 7.39 8.61
C GLU A 201 17.65 7.46 7.67
N VAL A 202 16.47 6.96 8.08
CA VAL A 202 15.28 6.82 7.20
C VAL A 202 14.32 7.97 7.43
N GLN A 203 13.95 8.61 6.33
CA GLN A 203 12.89 9.61 6.28
C GLN A 203 11.87 9.21 5.21
N PHE A 204 10.60 9.12 5.59
CA PHE A 204 9.50 8.92 4.64
C PHE A 204 8.88 10.25 4.23
N VAL A 205 8.57 10.36 2.95
CA VAL A 205 7.95 11.54 2.33
C VAL A 205 6.72 11.11 1.56
N HIS A 206 5.56 11.63 1.95
CA HIS A 206 4.31 11.44 1.22
C HIS A 206 4.20 12.47 0.10
N ASP A 207 4.67 12.12 -1.10
CA ASP A 207 4.69 13.03 -2.24
C ASP A 207 4.78 12.25 -3.57
N GLU A 208 4.52 12.95 -4.68
CA GLU A 208 4.84 12.47 -6.02
C GLU A 208 6.33 12.73 -6.28
N ALA A 209 7.05 11.67 -6.67
CA ALA A 209 8.50 11.67 -6.69
C ALA A 209 9.13 12.73 -7.61
N ARG A 210 8.59 12.94 -8.82
CA ARG A 210 9.11 13.97 -9.73
C ARG A 210 8.92 15.36 -9.15
N SER A 211 7.77 15.62 -8.55
CA SER A 211 7.45 16.87 -7.87
C SER A 211 8.38 17.11 -6.69
N PHE A 212 8.63 16.09 -5.89
CA PHE A 212 9.57 16.16 -4.77
C PHE A 212 11.00 16.45 -5.27
N LEU A 213 11.51 15.65 -6.22
CA LEU A 213 12.87 15.79 -6.75
C LEU A 213 13.10 17.13 -7.47
N THR A 214 12.06 17.77 -7.97
CA THR A 214 12.16 19.10 -8.60
C THR A 214 12.30 20.23 -7.55
N ARG A 215 11.79 20.00 -6.32
CA ARG A 215 11.76 21.01 -5.25
C ARG A 215 12.85 20.85 -4.22
N THR A 216 13.42 19.65 -4.09
CA THR A 216 14.47 19.39 -3.10
C THR A 216 15.82 19.92 -3.55
N ASP A 217 16.59 20.45 -2.63
CA ASP A 217 18.01 20.81 -2.81
C ASP A 217 18.94 19.66 -2.44
N GLU A 218 18.39 18.51 -1.98
CA GLU A 218 19.18 17.36 -1.62
C GLU A 218 19.83 16.69 -2.82
N ILE A 219 21.08 16.24 -2.61
CA ILE A 219 21.85 15.50 -3.63
C ILE A 219 21.92 14.05 -3.23
N TYR A 220 21.51 13.18 -4.13
CA TYR A 220 21.49 11.73 -3.94
C TYR A 220 22.60 11.06 -4.74
N ASP A 221 23.31 10.13 -4.11
CA ASP A 221 24.28 9.25 -4.75
C ASP A 221 23.62 8.11 -5.51
N VAL A 222 22.44 7.68 -5.02
CA VAL A 222 21.60 6.65 -5.62
C VAL A 222 20.15 7.13 -5.65
N ILE A 223 19.51 7.03 -6.82
CA ILE A 223 18.06 7.14 -6.96
C ILE A 223 17.57 5.78 -7.41
N GLN A 224 16.87 5.09 -6.53
CA GLN A 224 16.35 3.76 -6.79
C GLN A 224 14.86 3.78 -7.07
N MET A 225 14.45 3.06 -8.12
CA MET A 225 13.07 2.94 -8.55
C MET A 225 12.84 1.50 -9.03
N SER A 226 12.32 0.65 -8.16
CA SER A 226 12.19 -0.78 -8.42
C SER A 226 10.73 -1.15 -8.61
N LEU A 227 10.31 -1.41 -9.87
CA LEU A 227 8.98 -1.92 -10.22
C LEU A 227 7.83 -1.11 -9.58
N ILE A 228 7.83 0.18 -9.81
CA ILE A 228 6.88 1.12 -9.18
C ILE A 228 5.52 1.21 -9.90
N ASP A 229 5.20 0.31 -10.79
CA ASP A 229 3.91 0.28 -11.46
C ASP A 229 2.80 -0.16 -10.51
N THR A 230 1.59 0.27 -10.78
CA THR A 230 0.40 -0.13 -10.01
C THR A 230 -0.42 -1.19 -10.74
N TRP A 231 -0.14 -1.44 -12.01
CA TRP A 231 -0.96 -2.26 -12.92
C TRP A 231 -2.45 -1.87 -12.89
N ALA A 232 -2.76 -0.76 -12.23
CA ALA A 232 -4.14 -0.27 -12.08
C ALA A 232 -4.73 0.23 -13.40
N ALA A 233 -3.87 0.63 -14.33
CA ALA A 233 -4.26 1.24 -15.61
C ALA A 233 -4.43 0.22 -16.76
N THR A 234 -4.31 -1.09 -16.51
CA THR A 234 -4.45 -2.13 -17.53
C THR A 234 -5.71 -2.93 -17.39
#